data_e676d01b829ab8227abff156b78c2a2a
#
_entry.id   e676d01b829ab8227abff156b78c2a2a
#
_cell.length_a   1.000
_cell.length_b   1.000
_cell.length_c   1.000
_cell.angle_alpha   90.00
_cell.angle_beta   90.00
_cell.angle_gamma   90.00
#
_symmetry.space_group_name_H-M   'P 1'
#
loop_
_entity.id
_entity.type
_entity.pdbx_description
1 polymer ?
#
loop_
_entity_poly.entity_id
_entity_poly.type
_entity_poly.pdbx_seq_one_letter_code
_entity_poly.pdbx_strand_id
1 'polypeptide(L)' 'MSVYKVIEIIGSSSQSWEDAATEAIETARQTVRDLRVAEVVEQDLDLADGNTITFRTKLRVSFKYEGE' A
#
# COMPACT_ATOMS: atom_id res chain seq x y z
N MET A 1 17.76 -11.22 16.79
CA MET A 1 17.41 -9.87 16.37
C MET A 1 16.93 -9.85 14.96
N SER A 2 16.12 -8.87 14.63
CA SER A 2 15.54 -8.79 13.30
C SER A 2 15.71 -7.39 12.75
N VAL A 3 15.92 -7.33 11.45
CA VAL A 3 16.01 -6.06 10.73
C VAL A 3 14.90 -6.03 9.69
N TYR A 4 14.25 -4.90 9.56
CA TYR A 4 13.16 -4.73 8.62
C TYR A 4 13.47 -3.61 7.66
N LYS A 5 12.96 -3.75 6.47
CA LYS A 5 13.05 -2.73 5.45
C LYS A 5 11.66 -2.15 5.23
N VAL A 6 11.59 -0.88 4.89
CA VAL A 6 10.30 -0.20 4.75
C VAL A 6 10.21 0.43 3.38
N ILE A 7 9.08 0.24 2.73
CA ILE A 7 8.80 0.90 1.45
C ILE A 7 7.45 1.60 1.56
N GLU A 8 7.22 2.56 0.68
CA GLU A 8 5.91 3.20 0.59
C GLU A 8 5.29 2.89 -0.75
N ILE A 9 4.01 2.56 -0.73
CA ILE A 9 3.25 2.26 -1.93
C ILE A 9 1.90 2.96 -1.84
N ILE A 10 1.28 3.16 -2.99
CA ILE A 10 -0.05 3.76 -3.07
C ILE A 10 -0.94 2.83 -3.85
N GLY A 11 -2.08 2.49 -3.26
CA GLY A 11 -3.11 1.77 -3.97
C GLY A 11 -4.24 2.70 -4.34
N SER A 12 -4.99 2.34 -5.36
CA SER A 12 -6.15 3.10 -5.77
C SER A 12 -7.32 2.17 -6.02
N SER A 13 -8.53 2.70 -5.85
CA SER A 13 -9.74 1.92 -6.02
C SER A 13 -10.90 2.86 -6.31
N SER A 14 -11.85 2.40 -7.09
CA SER A 14 -13.08 3.15 -7.29
C SER A 14 -14.10 2.84 -6.20
N GLN A 15 -13.78 1.95 -5.27
CA GLN A 15 -14.74 1.47 -4.28
C GLN A 15 -14.53 2.09 -2.90
N SER A 16 -13.32 2.05 -2.38
CA SER A 16 -13.08 2.51 -1.01
C SER A 16 -11.58 2.60 -0.76
N TRP A 17 -11.23 3.27 0.35
CA TRP A 17 -9.84 3.32 0.77
C TRP A 17 -9.35 1.96 1.24
N GLU A 18 -10.22 1.18 1.88
CA GLU A 18 -9.86 -0.16 2.32
C GLU A 18 -9.55 -1.06 1.13
N ASP A 19 -10.35 -0.94 0.08
CA ASP A 19 -10.11 -1.72 -1.12
C ASP A 19 -8.80 -1.27 -1.78
N ALA A 20 -8.54 0.03 -1.78
CA ALA A 20 -7.29 0.56 -2.31
C ALA A 20 -6.10 -0.01 -1.56
N ALA A 21 -6.18 -0.08 -0.23
CA ALA A 21 -5.11 -0.63 0.59
C ALA A 21 -4.90 -2.11 0.28
N THR A 22 -5.99 -2.86 0.18
CA THR A 22 -5.91 -4.30 -0.12
C THR A 22 -5.28 -4.54 -1.46
N GLU A 23 -5.66 -3.75 -2.47
CA GLU A 23 -5.07 -3.87 -3.80
C GLU A 23 -3.56 -3.65 -3.75
N ALA A 24 -3.14 -2.63 -3.01
CA ALA A 24 -1.72 -2.32 -2.89
C ALA A 24 -0.96 -3.49 -2.27
N ILE A 25 -1.51 -4.07 -1.21
CA ILE A 25 -0.86 -5.17 -0.52
C ILE A 25 -0.81 -6.41 -1.40
N GLU A 26 -1.92 -6.74 -2.07
CA GLU A 26 -1.94 -7.92 -2.91
C GLU A 26 -0.95 -7.81 -4.06
N THR A 27 -0.82 -6.61 -4.62
CA THR A 27 0.15 -6.39 -5.68
C THR A 27 1.58 -6.51 -5.15
N ALA A 28 1.83 -5.92 -3.99
CA ALA A 28 3.18 -5.96 -3.41
C ALA A 28 3.59 -7.39 -3.06
N ARG A 29 2.64 -8.22 -2.63
CA ARG A 29 2.94 -9.61 -2.28
C ARG A 29 3.47 -10.41 -3.45
N GLN A 30 3.20 -9.97 -4.67
CA GLN A 30 3.66 -10.71 -5.83
C GLN A 30 5.16 -10.62 -6.04
N THR A 31 5.79 -9.58 -5.50
CA THR A 31 7.22 -9.37 -5.72
C THR A 31 8.02 -9.24 -4.43
N VAL A 32 7.38 -8.93 -3.32
CA VAL A 32 8.07 -8.73 -2.06
C VAL A 32 7.65 -9.80 -1.08
N ARG A 33 8.63 -10.48 -0.48
CA ARG A 33 8.37 -11.56 0.46
C ARG A 33 8.34 -11.04 1.88
N ASP A 34 7.60 -11.75 2.72
CA ASP A 34 7.60 -11.52 4.17
C ASP A 34 7.11 -10.14 4.56
N LEU A 35 6.05 -9.69 3.92
CA LEU A 35 5.40 -8.45 4.37
C LEU A 35 4.89 -8.66 5.79
N ARG A 36 5.16 -7.72 6.66
CA ARG A 36 4.83 -7.86 8.07
C ARG A 36 3.78 -6.89 8.55
N VAL A 37 3.99 -5.61 8.30
CA VAL A 37 3.07 -4.58 8.79
C VAL A 37 2.87 -3.56 7.69
N ALA A 38 1.63 -3.14 7.52
CA ALA A 38 1.30 -2.06 6.62
C ALA A 38 0.61 -0.98 7.44
N GLU A 39 1.18 0.19 7.40
CA GLU A 39 0.66 1.33 8.15
C GLU A 39 0.02 2.29 7.17
N VAL A 40 -1.22 2.69 7.43
CA VAL A 40 -1.88 3.69 6.60
C VAL A 40 -1.29 5.05 6.93
N VAL A 41 -0.64 5.65 5.94
CA VAL A 41 0.01 6.94 6.14
C VAL A 41 -0.91 8.08 5.75
N GLU A 42 -1.64 7.90 4.66
CA GLU A 42 -2.42 9.00 4.10
C GLU A 42 -3.52 8.43 3.22
N GLN A 43 -4.65 9.09 3.22
CA GLN A 43 -5.77 8.74 2.34
C GLN A 43 -6.20 10.01 1.64
N ASP A 44 -6.41 9.92 0.32
CA ASP A 44 -6.86 11.06 -0.42
C ASP A 44 -7.77 10.62 -1.57
N LEU A 45 -8.25 11.59 -2.31
CA LEU A 45 -9.14 11.33 -3.42
C LEU A 45 -8.52 11.95 -4.67
N ASP A 46 -8.48 11.15 -5.72
CA ASP A 46 -8.01 11.61 -7.02
C ASP A 46 -9.24 12.09 -7.80
N LEU A 47 -9.24 13.35 -8.15
CA LEU A 47 -10.37 14.00 -8.82
C LEU A 47 -10.03 14.42 -10.23
N ALA A 48 -8.91 13.91 -10.77
CA ALA A 48 -8.43 14.34 -12.09
C ALA A 48 -9.42 14.02 -13.20
N ASP A 49 -10.15 12.89 -13.06
CA ASP A 49 -11.21 12.57 -14.00
C ASP A 49 -12.49 13.25 -13.48
N GLY A 50 -13.00 14.20 -14.19
CA GLY A 50 -14.08 15.06 -13.70
C GLY A 50 -15.36 14.32 -13.32
N ASN A 51 -15.53 13.07 -13.74
CA ASN A 51 -16.78 12.35 -13.50
C ASN A 51 -16.63 11.25 -12.48
N THR A 52 -15.44 10.97 -12.00
CA THR A 52 -15.23 9.87 -11.06
C THR A 52 -14.35 10.29 -9.90
N ILE A 53 -14.49 9.54 -8.82
CA ILE A 53 -13.65 9.73 -7.66
C ILE A 53 -12.86 8.44 -7.48
N THR A 54 -11.54 8.56 -7.37
CA THR A 54 -10.69 7.42 -7.12
C THR A 54 -10.11 7.56 -5.73
N PHE A 55 -10.35 6.55 -4.90
CA PHE A 55 -9.83 6.52 -3.54
C PHE A 55 -8.39 6.05 -3.57
N ARG A 56 -7.50 6.78 -2.90
CA ARG A 56 -6.10 6.40 -2.85
C ARG A 56 -5.66 6.25 -1.39
N THR A 57 -4.91 5.20 -1.12
CA THR A 57 -4.37 4.95 0.21
C THR A 57 -2.87 4.77 0.10
N LYS A 58 -2.13 5.60 0.81
CA LYS A 58 -0.68 5.48 0.89
C LYS A 58 -0.34 4.65 2.11
N LEU A 59 0.49 3.64 1.90
CA LEU A 59 0.88 2.70 2.93
C LEU A 59 2.38 2.70 3.09
N ARG A 60 2.81 2.59 4.34
CA ARG A 60 4.21 2.32 4.65
C ARG A 60 4.27 0.85 5.06
N VAL A 61 4.98 0.05 4.30
CA VAL A 61 4.97 -1.40 4.45
C VAL A 61 6.34 -1.87 4.87
N SER A 62 6.39 -2.67 5.94
CA SER A 62 7.66 -3.23 6.39
C SER A 62 7.70 -4.72 6.06
N PHE A 63 8.90 -5.18 5.75
CA PHE A 63 9.12 -6.59 5.50
C PHE A 63 10.47 -6.97 6.06
N LYS A 64 10.59 -8.25 6.40
CA LYS A 64 11.82 -8.72 7.02
C LYS A 64 12.96 -8.68 6.02
N TYR A 65 14.05 -8.07 6.43
CA TYR A 65 15.22 -7.95 5.59
C TYR A 65 16.09 -9.18 5.75
N GLU A 66 16.30 -9.89 4.65
CA GLU A 66 17.01 -11.15 4.67
C GLU A 66 18.48 -11.01 4.29
N GLY A 67 18.94 -9.82 4.24
CA GLY A 67 20.27 -9.59 3.71
C GLY A 67 21.39 -10.13 4.54
N GLU A 68 21.12 -10.93 5.53
CA GLU A 68 22.09 -11.43 6.41
C GLU A 68 23.33 -11.85 5.95
#